data_54917f969457c5ddea699be7561d4fca
#
_entry.id   54917f969457c5ddea699be7561d4fca
#
_cell.length_a   1.000
_cell.length_b   1.000
_cell.length_c   1.000
_cell.angle_alpha   90.00
_cell.angle_beta   90.00
_cell.angle_gamma   90.00
#
_symmetry.space_group_name_H-M   'P 1'
#
loop_
_entity.id
_entity.type
_entity.pdbx_description
1 polymer ?
#
loop_
_entity_poly.entity_id
_entity_poly.type
_entity_poly.pdbx_seq_one_letter_code
_entity_poly.pdbx_strand_id
1 'polypeptide(L)'
;DFHSHILPGIDDGSRNLEQSIYMVNEAKNVGFTKIISTSHYMENYYEVSQADRKAWLNGLQYGLEEKKIGLSLYLGSEIYFTDKIISLIKEAKASTINGSRYVLFEFPMNAKPINIEDFVYSILSANYIPVLAHPERYTFTQEEPEIIYQLANQGVLMQSNYGSIIGQYGKKAQVIVEKMLENNLVHFL
;
A
#
# COMPACT_ATOMS: atom_id res chain seq x y z
N ASP A 1 -0.69 -3.74 -10.67
CA ASP A 1 0.07 -3.29 -9.50
C ASP A 1 -0.91 -2.94 -8.38
N PHE A 2 -0.68 -3.52 -7.20
CA PHE A 2 -1.59 -3.37 -6.04
C PHE A 2 -1.18 -2.20 -5.14
N HIS A 3 0.10 -1.82 -5.13
CA HIS A 3 0.66 -0.83 -4.22
C HIS A 3 1.60 0.13 -4.96
N SER A 4 1.16 1.37 -5.19
CA SER A 4 1.90 2.34 -6.01
C SER A 4 1.59 3.79 -5.64
N HIS A 5 2.62 4.65 -5.59
CA HIS A 5 2.54 6.07 -5.24
C HIS A 5 2.66 6.92 -6.49
N ILE A 6 1.66 6.81 -7.38
CA ILE A 6 1.66 7.45 -8.70
C ILE A 6 0.97 8.81 -8.76
N LEU A 7 0.25 9.23 -7.71
CA LEU A 7 -0.40 10.56 -7.72
C LEU A 7 0.64 11.66 -7.53
N PRO A 8 0.55 12.76 -8.32
CA PRO A 8 1.62 13.76 -8.37
C PRO A 8 1.62 14.66 -7.13
N GLY A 9 2.76 14.73 -6.41
CA GLY A 9 3.04 15.73 -5.39
C GLY A 9 2.21 15.65 -4.11
N ILE A 10 1.63 14.49 -3.80
CA ILE A 10 0.79 14.33 -2.60
C ILE A 10 1.44 13.52 -1.48
N ASP A 11 2.51 12.80 -1.79
CA ASP A 11 3.32 12.02 -0.85
C ASP A 11 4.78 11.96 -1.33
N ASP A 12 5.54 10.98 -0.87
CA ASP A 12 6.94 10.77 -1.24
C ASP A 12 7.14 10.03 -2.58
N GLY A 13 6.05 9.71 -3.29
CA GLY A 13 6.07 9.06 -4.60
C GLY A 13 6.37 10.01 -5.76
N SER A 14 5.46 10.07 -6.73
CA SER A 14 5.60 10.94 -7.90
C SER A 14 5.58 12.42 -7.52
N ARG A 15 6.55 13.20 -8.03
CA ARG A 15 6.70 14.63 -7.72
C ARG A 15 5.79 15.53 -8.55
N ASN A 16 5.40 15.10 -9.74
CA ASN A 16 4.62 15.88 -10.70
C ASN A 16 3.92 14.98 -11.72
N LEU A 17 2.99 15.56 -12.49
CA LEU A 17 2.20 14.83 -13.48
C LEU A 17 3.06 14.13 -14.55
N GLU A 18 4.15 14.74 -14.99
CA GLU A 18 5.04 14.15 -15.99
C GLU A 18 5.68 12.87 -15.48
N GLN A 19 6.17 12.89 -14.24
CA GLN A 19 6.72 11.71 -13.57
C GLN A 19 5.64 10.64 -13.35
N SER A 20 4.42 11.02 -12.96
CA SER A 20 3.29 10.10 -12.83
C SER A 20 3.00 9.36 -14.14
N ILE A 21 2.91 10.11 -15.24
CA ILE A 21 2.68 9.53 -16.56
C ILE A 21 3.83 8.61 -16.97
N TYR A 22 5.08 9.01 -16.69
CA TYR A 22 6.26 8.19 -16.96
C TYR A 22 6.18 6.86 -16.18
N MET A 23 5.91 6.90 -14.87
CA MET A 23 5.79 5.70 -14.04
C MET A 23 4.71 4.75 -14.55
N VAL A 24 3.53 5.27 -14.91
CA VAL A 24 2.42 4.46 -15.45
C VAL A 24 2.78 3.86 -16.81
N ASN A 25 3.49 4.62 -17.67
CA ASN A 25 3.93 4.12 -18.96
C ASN A 25 4.96 2.99 -18.82
N GLU A 26 5.91 3.11 -17.89
CA GLU A 26 6.86 2.04 -17.58
C GLU A 26 6.16 0.78 -17.05
N ALA A 27 5.18 0.94 -16.14
CA ALA A 27 4.37 -0.16 -15.67
C ALA A 27 3.62 -0.86 -16.82
N LYS A 28 3.04 -0.09 -17.75
CA LYS A 28 2.42 -0.64 -18.96
C LYS A 28 3.41 -1.42 -19.83
N ASN A 29 4.62 -0.89 -20.02
CA ASN A 29 5.66 -1.51 -20.86
C ASN A 29 6.09 -2.88 -20.32
N VAL A 30 6.04 -3.10 -19.00
CA VAL A 30 6.31 -4.40 -18.37
C VAL A 30 5.07 -5.28 -18.20
N GLY A 31 3.91 -4.86 -18.74
CA GLY A 31 2.71 -5.69 -18.86
C GLY A 31 1.59 -5.41 -17.85
N PHE A 32 1.70 -4.41 -16.98
CA PHE A 32 0.58 -4.02 -16.13
C PHE A 32 -0.55 -3.42 -16.96
N THR A 33 -1.78 -3.79 -16.63
CA THR A 33 -3.01 -3.26 -17.25
C THR A 33 -3.82 -2.42 -16.27
N LYS A 34 -3.55 -2.58 -14.97
CA LYS A 34 -4.25 -1.90 -13.88
C LYS A 34 -3.25 -1.51 -12.80
N ILE A 35 -3.41 -0.30 -12.26
CA ILE A 35 -2.64 0.18 -11.10
C ILE A 35 -3.61 0.72 -10.06
N ILE A 36 -3.38 0.39 -8.80
CA ILE A 36 -4.05 1.03 -7.68
C ILE A 36 -3.11 2.08 -7.11
N SER A 37 -3.53 3.34 -7.15
CA SER A 37 -2.82 4.41 -6.47
C SER A 37 -3.09 4.35 -4.98
N THR A 38 -2.08 4.02 -4.21
CA THR A 38 -2.14 3.84 -2.76
C THR A 38 -1.30 4.86 -2.01
N SER A 39 -1.32 6.09 -2.48
CA SER A 39 -0.62 7.20 -1.82
C SER A 39 -0.86 7.22 -0.32
N HIS A 40 0.18 7.53 0.45
CA HIS A 40 0.12 7.58 1.90
C HIS A 40 -1.04 8.43 2.44
N TYR A 41 -1.65 7.94 3.50
CA TYR A 41 -2.44 8.76 4.41
C TYR A 41 -1.83 8.68 5.81
N MET A 42 -1.31 9.79 6.29
CA MET A 42 -0.68 9.90 7.60
C MET A 42 -1.06 11.25 8.22
N GLU A 43 -1.76 11.23 9.37
CA GLU A 43 -2.17 12.45 10.09
C GLU A 43 -0.95 13.33 10.35
N ASN A 44 -1.11 14.64 10.15
CA ASN A 44 -0.09 15.69 10.27
C ASN A 44 1.06 15.66 9.22
N TYR A 45 1.05 14.72 8.27
CA TYR A 45 2.08 14.61 7.22
C TYR A 45 1.47 14.54 5.82
N TYR A 46 0.65 13.54 5.54
CA TYR A 46 0.04 13.29 4.24
C TYR A 46 -1.49 13.21 4.40
N GLU A 47 -2.15 14.38 4.45
CA GLU A 47 -3.59 14.49 4.74
C GLU A 47 -4.41 14.95 3.53
N VAL A 48 -4.06 14.49 2.34
CA VAL A 48 -4.86 14.79 1.15
C VAL A 48 -6.18 14.02 1.22
N SER A 49 -7.30 14.72 1.12
CA SER A 49 -8.64 14.12 1.20
C SER A 49 -8.90 13.09 0.11
N GLN A 50 -9.83 12.16 0.36
CA GLN A 50 -10.24 11.19 -0.67
C GLN A 50 -10.76 11.88 -1.93
N ALA A 51 -11.51 12.99 -1.78
CA ALA A 51 -12.05 13.75 -2.89
C ALA A 51 -10.95 14.36 -3.77
N ASP A 52 -9.93 14.95 -3.15
CA ASP A 52 -8.80 15.54 -3.86
C ASP A 52 -7.96 14.47 -4.54
N ARG A 53 -7.67 13.35 -3.86
CA ARG A 53 -6.96 12.22 -4.47
C ARG A 53 -7.72 11.65 -5.66
N LYS A 54 -9.05 11.58 -5.58
CA LYS A 54 -9.89 11.15 -6.70
C LYS A 54 -9.84 12.15 -7.87
N ALA A 55 -9.82 13.43 -7.58
CA ALA A 55 -9.66 14.47 -8.61
C ALA A 55 -8.30 14.35 -9.32
N TRP A 56 -7.21 14.17 -8.56
CA TRP A 56 -5.87 13.93 -9.11
C TRP A 56 -5.80 12.64 -9.94
N LEU A 57 -6.43 11.56 -9.47
CA LEU A 57 -6.48 10.29 -10.21
C LEU A 57 -7.20 10.46 -11.55
N ASN A 58 -8.32 11.16 -11.57
CA ASN A 58 -9.07 11.45 -12.80
C ASN A 58 -8.24 12.32 -13.76
N GLY A 59 -7.52 13.31 -13.24
CA GLY A 59 -6.62 14.14 -14.05
C GLY A 59 -5.47 13.33 -14.66
N LEU A 60 -4.87 12.43 -13.88
CA LEU A 60 -3.85 11.54 -14.39
C LEU A 60 -4.41 10.58 -15.44
N GLN A 61 -5.60 9.98 -15.20
CA GLN A 61 -6.26 9.10 -16.17
C GLN A 61 -6.53 9.82 -17.50
N TYR A 62 -7.01 11.06 -17.44
CA TYR A 62 -7.19 11.89 -18.64
C TYR A 62 -5.86 12.13 -19.37
N GLY A 63 -4.78 12.46 -18.66
CA GLY A 63 -3.44 12.62 -19.26
C GLY A 63 -2.91 11.34 -19.93
N LEU A 64 -3.27 10.16 -19.40
CA LEU A 64 -2.92 8.87 -20.02
C LEU A 64 -3.72 8.63 -21.32
N GLU A 65 -5.00 9.00 -21.34
CA GLU A 65 -5.86 8.89 -22.53
C GLU A 65 -5.35 9.77 -23.67
N GLU A 66 -5.01 11.03 -23.40
CA GLU A 66 -4.41 11.96 -24.37
C GLU A 66 -3.12 11.39 -24.99
N LYS A 67 -2.33 10.67 -24.19
CA LYS A 67 -1.09 10.00 -24.64
C LYS A 67 -1.32 8.59 -25.20
N LYS A 68 -2.57 8.12 -25.27
CA LYS A 68 -2.93 6.75 -25.72
C LYS A 68 -2.26 5.64 -24.90
N ILE A 69 -2.06 5.88 -23.62
CA ILE A 69 -1.54 4.91 -22.66
C ILE A 69 -2.74 4.13 -22.10
N GLY A 70 -3.01 2.95 -22.66
CA GLY A 70 -4.14 2.09 -22.27
C GLY A 70 -3.88 1.35 -20.97
N LEU A 71 -4.06 2.01 -19.82
CA LEU A 71 -3.96 1.44 -18.47
C LEU A 71 -5.03 2.06 -17.58
N SER A 72 -5.68 1.25 -16.73
CA SER A 72 -6.74 1.71 -15.82
C SER A 72 -6.18 1.99 -14.44
N LEU A 73 -6.56 3.15 -13.89
CA LEU A 73 -6.17 3.58 -12.55
C LEU A 73 -7.31 3.39 -11.55
N TYR A 74 -6.98 3.00 -10.35
CA TYR A 74 -7.90 2.83 -9.23
C TYR A 74 -7.38 3.56 -8.01
N LEU A 75 -8.29 3.97 -7.12
CA LEU A 75 -7.94 4.68 -5.90
C LEU A 75 -7.83 3.73 -4.70
N GLY A 76 -6.83 3.93 -3.88
CA GLY A 76 -6.63 3.35 -2.57
C GLY A 76 -5.89 4.32 -1.66
N SER A 77 -5.49 3.86 -0.51
CA SER A 77 -4.55 4.54 0.40
C SER A 77 -3.70 3.50 1.09
N GLU A 78 -2.41 3.80 1.26
CA GLU A 78 -1.60 3.19 2.28
C GLU A 78 -1.75 4.01 3.56
N ILE A 79 -2.45 3.44 4.55
CA ILE A 79 -2.80 4.15 5.77
C ILE A 79 -1.74 3.86 6.83
N TYR A 80 -1.06 4.91 7.31
CA TYR A 80 -0.12 4.75 8.40
C TYR A 80 -0.83 4.32 9.68
N PHE A 81 -0.20 3.42 10.44
CA PHE A 81 -0.73 2.85 11.68
C PHE A 81 -1.31 3.92 12.62
N THR A 82 -2.59 3.77 12.93
CA THR A 82 -3.33 4.64 13.85
C THR A 82 -4.59 3.92 14.38
N ASP A 83 -4.92 4.13 15.63
CA ASP A 83 -6.15 3.61 16.25
C ASP A 83 -7.43 4.19 15.61
N LYS A 84 -7.31 5.27 14.85
CA LYS A 84 -8.40 5.94 14.15
C LYS A 84 -8.69 5.37 12.75
N ILE A 85 -7.99 4.32 12.29
CA ILE A 85 -8.05 3.83 10.90
C ILE A 85 -9.49 3.65 10.40
N ILE A 86 -10.40 3.13 11.22
CA ILE A 86 -11.80 2.92 10.86
C ILE A 86 -12.57 4.24 10.73
N SER A 87 -12.33 5.21 11.61
CA SER A 87 -12.97 6.53 11.50
C SER A 87 -12.47 7.29 10.28
N LEU A 88 -11.17 7.23 9.97
CA LEU A 88 -10.58 7.85 8.78
C LEU A 88 -11.22 7.33 7.47
N ILE A 89 -11.51 6.05 7.39
CA ILE A 89 -12.20 5.43 6.25
C ILE A 89 -13.66 5.90 6.20
N LYS A 90 -14.38 5.85 7.32
CA LYS A 90 -15.79 6.26 7.39
C LYS A 90 -16.01 7.74 7.09
N GLU A 91 -15.05 8.59 7.47
CA GLU A 91 -15.06 10.03 7.22
C GLU A 91 -14.55 10.41 5.83
N ALA A 92 -14.24 9.42 4.98
CA ALA A 92 -13.67 9.60 3.65
C ALA A 92 -12.37 10.44 3.64
N LYS A 93 -11.59 10.36 4.72
CA LYS A 93 -10.22 10.92 4.79
C LYS A 93 -9.23 10.00 4.12
N ALA A 94 -9.32 8.69 4.41
CA ALA A 94 -8.54 7.63 3.76
C ALA A 94 -9.45 6.74 2.89
N SER A 95 -8.87 6.02 1.94
CA SER A 95 -9.61 5.16 1.01
C SER A 95 -9.27 3.69 1.23
N THR A 96 -10.27 2.82 1.19
CA THR A 96 -10.03 1.39 0.97
C THR A 96 -9.56 1.14 -0.47
N ILE A 97 -9.05 -0.03 -0.76
CA ILE A 97 -8.64 -0.41 -2.11
C ILE A 97 -9.84 -0.45 -3.04
N ASN A 98 -9.91 0.53 -3.94
CA ASN A 98 -10.99 0.68 -4.93
C ASN A 98 -12.42 0.60 -4.35
N GLY A 99 -12.64 1.14 -3.16
CA GLY A 99 -13.94 1.08 -2.48
C GLY A 99 -14.37 -0.32 -2.02
N SER A 100 -13.46 -1.28 -2.03
CA SER A 100 -13.67 -2.65 -1.56
C SER A 100 -13.55 -2.75 -0.03
N ARG A 101 -13.54 -3.96 0.50
CA ARG A 101 -13.30 -4.22 1.92
C ARG A 101 -11.82 -4.25 2.29
N TYR A 102 -10.89 -4.25 1.33
CA TYR A 102 -9.45 -4.31 1.59
C TYR A 102 -8.93 -2.97 2.08
N VAL A 103 -8.24 -2.98 3.22
CA VAL A 103 -7.59 -1.83 3.86
C VAL A 103 -6.10 -2.07 3.86
N LEU A 104 -5.37 -1.34 3.01
CA LEU A 104 -3.91 -1.38 3.01
C LEU A 104 -3.40 -0.44 4.10
N PHE A 105 -2.54 -0.95 4.96
CA PHE A 105 -1.93 -0.18 6.04
C PHE A 105 -0.46 -0.53 6.20
N GLU A 106 0.30 0.41 6.78
CA GLU A 106 1.70 0.21 7.11
C GLU A 106 1.98 0.48 8.59
N PHE A 107 3.03 -0.16 9.10
CA PHE A 107 3.59 0.09 10.43
C PHE A 107 4.80 1.03 10.37
N PRO A 108 5.21 1.64 11.52
CA PRO A 108 6.48 2.33 11.61
C PRO A 108 7.65 1.44 11.21
N MET A 109 8.52 1.92 10.30
CA MET A 109 9.63 1.12 9.76
C MET A 109 10.60 0.60 10.82
N ASN A 110 10.88 1.41 11.85
CA ASN A 110 11.94 1.17 12.82
C ASN A 110 11.42 0.96 14.25
N ALA A 111 10.14 0.76 14.44
CA ALA A 111 9.54 0.55 15.74
C ALA A 111 8.43 -0.49 15.68
N LYS A 112 8.42 -1.43 16.62
CA LYS A 112 7.31 -2.38 16.77
C LYS A 112 6.12 -1.65 17.40
N PRO A 113 4.95 -1.59 16.74
CA PRO A 113 3.78 -0.96 17.33
C PRO A 113 3.32 -1.69 18.59
N ILE A 114 2.73 -0.95 19.50
CA ILE A 114 2.05 -1.52 20.66
C ILE A 114 0.62 -1.88 20.25
N ASN A 115 0.06 -2.97 20.78
CA ASN A 115 -1.31 -3.42 20.55
C ASN A 115 -1.66 -3.72 19.08
N ILE A 116 -0.73 -4.36 18.35
CA ILE A 116 -0.96 -4.79 16.97
C ILE A 116 -2.21 -5.66 16.85
N GLU A 117 -2.45 -6.55 17.82
CA GLU A 117 -3.60 -7.47 17.85
C GLU A 117 -4.92 -6.72 17.95
N ASP A 118 -5.02 -5.72 18.84
CA ASP A 118 -6.22 -4.89 18.99
C ASP A 118 -6.49 -4.06 17.73
N PHE A 119 -5.43 -3.57 17.10
CA PHE A 119 -5.50 -2.85 15.83
C PHE A 119 -6.08 -3.73 14.72
N VAL A 120 -5.52 -4.91 14.52
CA VAL A 120 -6.02 -5.90 13.53
C VAL A 120 -7.46 -6.28 13.83
N TYR A 121 -7.77 -6.58 15.09
CA TYR A 121 -9.12 -6.90 15.53
C TYR A 121 -10.12 -5.77 15.21
N SER A 122 -9.73 -4.51 15.36
CA SER A 122 -10.58 -3.36 15.05
C SER A 122 -10.98 -3.30 13.57
N ILE A 123 -10.05 -3.61 12.66
CA ILE A 123 -10.29 -3.65 11.21
C ILE A 123 -11.24 -4.81 10.87
N LEU A 124 -10.96 -6.01 11.37
CA LEU A 124 -11.77 -7.20 11.13
C LEU A 124 -13.20 -7.05 11.69
N SER A 125 -13.34 -6.52 12.92
CA SER A 125 -14.63 -6.27 13.56
C SER A 125 -15.49 -5.24 12.83
N ALA A 126 -14.86 -4.32 12.10
CA ALA A 126 -15.53 -3.36 11.23
C ALA A 126 -15.88 -3.95 9.83
N ASN A 127 -15.70 -5.26 9.64
CA ASN A 127 -15.98 -6.01 8.42
C ASN A 127 -15.05 -5.61 7.23
N TYR A 128 -13.84 -5.13 7.52
CA TYR A 128 -12.79 -4.92 6.54
C TYR A 128 -11.79 -6.08 6.55
N ILE A 129 -10.98 -6.16 5.50
CA ILE A 129 -9.91 -7.15 5.33
C ILE A 129 -8.58 -6.41 5.43
N PRO A 130 -7.80 -6.60 6.51
CA PRO A 130 -6.51 -5.93 6.67
C PRO A 130 -5.48 -6.47 5.69
N VAL A 131 -4.77 -5.57 5.01
CA VAL A 131 -3.62 -5.88 4.15
C VAL A 131 -2.42 -5.11 4.68
N LEU A 132 -1.42 -5.83 5.18
CA LEU A 132 -0.17 -5.23 5.65
C LEU A 132 0.77 -4.99 4.47
N ALA A 133 1.17 -3.74 4.29
CA ALA A 133 2.15 -3.34 3.28
C ALA A 133 3.56 -3.81 3.70
N HIS A 134 4.30 -4.34 2.74
CA HIS A 134 5.74 -4.66 2.80
C HIS A 134 6.28 -5.13 4.17
N PRO A 135 5.69 -6.19 4.79
CA PRO A 135 6.10 -6.66 6.13
C PRO A 135 7.58 -7.05 6.21
N GLU A 136 8.19 -7.41 5.11
CA GLU A 136 9.61 -7.75 5.01
C GLU A 136 10.56 -6.56 5.25
N ARG A 137 10.05 -5.32 5.22
CA ARG A 137 10.86 -4.11 5.36
C ARG A 137 10.98 -3.60 6.80
N TYR A 138 10.09 -3.99 7.71
CA TYR A 138 10.14 -3.52 9.10
C TYR A 138 11.28 -4.16 9.87
N THR A 139 11.99 -3.37 10.69
CA THR A 139 13.10 -3.89 11.50
C THR A 139 12.65 -4.98 12.46
N PHE A 140 11.49 -4.81 13.09
CA PHE A 140 10.97 -5.78 14.05
C PHE A 140 10.55 -7.13 13.42
N THR A 141 10.06 -7.14 12.19
CA THR A 141 9.75 -8.40 11.48
C THR A 141 11.01 -9.08 10.94
N GLN A 142 12.07 -8.30 10.66
CA GLN A 142 13.37 -8.86 10.30
C GLN A 142 14.09 -9.49 11.51
N GLU A 143 13.81 -9.01 12.72
CA GLU A 143 14.33 -9.55 13.98
C GLU A 143 13.47 -10.71 14.51
N GLU A 144 12.15 -10.60 14.38
CA GLU A 144 11.13 -11.57 14.84
C GLU A 144 10.19 -11.97 13.68
N PRO A 145 10.62 -12.78 12.68
CA PRO A 145 9.81 -13.13 11.51
C PRO A 145 8.50 -13.85 11.85
N GLU A 146 8.42 -14.48 13.00
CA GLU A 146 7.23 -15.18 13.52
C GLU A 146 6.01 -14.25 13.62
N ILE A 147 6.22 -12.95 13.78
CA ILE A 147 5.14 -11.95 13.81
C ILE A 147 4.34 -11.96 12.50
N ILE A 148 4.99 -12.15 11.35
CA ILE A 148 4.32 -12.23 10.06
C ILE A 148 3.36 -13.42 10.02
N TYR A 149 3.80 -14.59 10.52
CA TYR A 149 2.95 -15.78 10.61
C TYR A 149 1.77 -15.60 11.58
N GLN A 150 2.01 -14.96 12.72
CA GLN A 150 0.96 -14.65 13.69
C GLN A 150 -0.11 -13.75 13.09
N LEU A 151 0.29 -12.69 12.39
CA LEU A 151 -0.62 -11.79 11.70
C LEU A 151 -1.39 -12.48 10.57
N ALA A 152 -0.74 -13.32 9.78
CA ALA A 152 -1.40 -14.10 8.74
C ALA A 152 -2.47 -15.06 9.33
N ASN A 153 -2.15 -15.71 10.45
CA ASN A 153 -3.10 -16.58 11.16
C ASN A 153 -4.30 -15.81 11.76
N GLN A 154 -4.15 -14.52 12.00
CA GLN A 154 -5.25 -13.63 12.42
C GLN A 154 -6.10 -13.14 11.24
N GLY A 155 -5.75 -13.47 10.00
CA GLY A 155 -6.46 -13.07 8.79
C GLY A 155 -5.93 -11.79 8.12
N VAL A 156 -4.72 -11.35 8.47
CA VAL A 156 -4.04 -10.26 7.77
C VAL A 156 -3.44 -10.78 6.48
N LEU A 157 -3.76 -10.15 5.36
CA LEU A 157 -3.11 -10.42 4.08
C LEU A 157 -1.81 -9.63 3.97
N MET A 158 -0.83 -10.17 3.27
CA MET A 158 0.49 -9.57 3.12
C MET A 158 0.70 -9.06 1.70
N GLN A 159 1.08 -7.81 1.57
CA GLN A 159 1.59 -7.25 0.32
C GLN A 159 3.09 -7.07 0.44
N SER A 160 3.87 -7.60 -0.49
CA SER A 160 5.32 -7.47 -0.53
C SER A 160 5.78 -6.71 -1.77
N ASN A 161 6.94 -6.06 -1.66
CA ASN A 161 7.50 -5.29 -2.77
C ASN A 161 8.40 -6.16 -3.66
N TYR A 162 8.23 -6.07 -4.98
CA TYR A 162 9.14 -6.70 -5.93
C TYR A 162 10.61 -6.28 -5.71
N GLY A 163 10.83 -5.01 -5.35
CA GLY A 163 12.15 -4.50 -4.99
C GLY A 163 12.81 -5.27 -3.83
N SER A 164 12.03 -5.83 -2.89
CA SER A 164 12.56 -6.66 -1.82
C SER A 164 13.12 -7.99 -2.36
N ILE A 165 12.46 -8.60 -3.34
CA ILE A 165 12.90 -9.87 -3.97
C ILE A 165 14.25 -9.69 -4.66
N ILE A 166 14.45 -8.59 -5.36
CA ILE A 166 15.72 -8.28 -6.05
C ILE A 166 16.76 -7.62 -5.15
N GLY A 167 16.50 -7.50 -3.83
CA GLY A 167 17.46 -6.99 -2.85
C GLY A 167 17.60 -5.47 -2.78
N GLN A 168 16.72 -4.71 -3.44
CA GLN A 168 16.75 -3.23 -3.45
C GLN A 168 16.62 -2.62 -2.05
N TYR A 169 15.90 -3.27 -1.14
CA TYR A 169 15.69 -2.84 0.24
C TYR A 169 16.63 -3.54 1.24
N GLY A 170 17.73 -4.12 0.73
CA GLY A 170 18.77 -4.76 1.53
C GLY A 170 18.56 -6.26 1.76
N LYS A 171 19.64 -6.91 2.18
CA LYS A 171 19.67 -8.40 2.27
C LYS A 171 18.69 -8.95 3.29
N LYS A 172 18.44 -8.24 4.41
CA LYS A 172 17.49 -8.70 5.42
C LYS A 172 16.07 -8.77 4.85
N ALA A 173 15.60 -7.70 4.18
CA ALA A 173 14.29 -7.68 3.54
C ALA A 173 14.17 -8.79 2.47
N GLN A 174 15.23 -9.01 1.68
CA GLN A 174 15.27 -10.07 0.69
C GLN A 174 15.09 -11.45 1.31
N VAL A 175 15.81 -11.76 2.38
CA VAL A 175 15.69 -13.07 3.08
C VAL A 175 14.28 -13.28 3.64
N ILE A 176 13.67 -12.22 4.19
CA ILE A 176 12.30 -12.32 4.73
C ILE A 176 11.28 -12.57 3.62
N VAL A 177 11.32 -11.80 2.51
CA VAL A 177 10.37 -12.00 1.42
C VAL A 177 10.53 -13.37 0.75
N GLU A 178 11.75 -13.87 0.60
CA GLU A 178 12.02 -15.22 0.11
C GLU A 178 11.31 -16.27 0.99
N LYS A 179 11.48 -16.18 2.32
CA LYS A 179 10.77 -17.05 3.29
C LYS A 179 9.24 -16.91 3.22
N MET A 180 8.74 -15.69 3.05
CA MET A 180 7.29 -15.47 2.89
C MET A 180 6.76 -16.14 1.62
N LEU A 181 7.49 -16.07 0.51
CA LEU A 181 7.13 -16.75 -0.74
C LEU A 181 7.15 -18.28 -0.58
N GLU A 182 8.19 -18.84 0.01
CA GLU A 182 8.30 -20.28 0.30
C GLU A 182 7.15 -20.82 1.15
N ASN A 183 6.58 -19.99 2.02
CA ASN A 183 5.49 -20.35 2.92
C ASN A 183 4.10 -19.86 2.44
N ASN A 184 3.97 -19.40 1.20
CA ASN A 184 2.72 -18.89 0.61
C ASN A 184 2.08 -17.75 1.41
N LEU A 185 2.88 -16.89 2.03
CA LEU A 185 2.41 -15.74 2.82
C LEU A 185 2.30 -14.44 2.01
N VAL A 186 2.80 -14.39 0.78
CA VAL A 186 2.63 -13.23 -0.09
C VAL A 186 1.32 -13.34 -0.85
N HIS A 187 0.39 -12.43 -0.58
CA HIS A 187 -0.95 -12.38 -1.21
C HIS A 187 -0.98 -11.38 -2.38
N PHE A 188 -0.21 -10.31 -2.26
CA PHE A 188 -0.07 -9.27 -3.28
C PHE A 188 1.43 -8.92 -3.45
N LEU A 189 1.81 -8.66 -4.71
CA LEU A 189 3.16 -8.27 -5.08
C LEU A 189 3.12 -6.98 -5.91
#